data_39fcf74586754ffb33d42b46738a4789
#
_entry.id   39fcf74586754ffb33d42b46738a4789
#
_cell.length_a   1.000
_cell.length_b   1.000
_cell.length_c   1.000
_cell.angle_alpha   90.00
_cell.angle_beta   90.00
_cell.angle_gamma   90.00
#
_symmetry.space_group_name_H-M   'P 1'
#
loop_
_entity.id
_entity.type
_entity.pdbx_description
1 polymer ?
#
loop_
_entity_poly.entity_id
_entity_poly.type
_entity_poly.pdbx_seq_one_letter_code
_entity_poly.pdbx_strand_id
1 'polypeptide(L)'
;VDNLEIERSAEALKRCVSFFENTGVKPAIEPIRSAEVSLIHTVDEALKYLEKVNEPSINSINGDIYHMLNGERNVGEAILKCGERLVNLHIADSNRDAPGKGQIDIDTAIMAAYLTGMNKEGRFITFEPLGPYPDPYVLSTSPCNVEVMDRLVKDSVEYFREREEIVR
;
A
#
# COMPACT_ATOMS: atom_id res chain seq x y z
N VAL A 1 10.33 -1.88 19.23
CA VAL A 1 9.80 -3.20 18.83
C VAL A 1 10.86 -4.23 19.15
N ASP A 2 10.52 -5.25 19.90
CA ASP A 2 11.42 -6.36 20.13
C ASP A 2 11.17 -7.53 19.15
N ASN A 3 12.13 -8.43 19.07
CA ASN A 3 12.01 -9.61 18.20
C ASN A 3 10.80 -10.49 18.57
N LEU A 4 10.36 -10.43 19.82
CA LEU A 4 9.25 -11.23 20.34
C LEU A 4 7.89 -10.79 19.75
N GLU A 5 7.70 -9.50 19.51
CA GLU A 5 6.48 -8.98 18.89
C GLU A 5 6.36 -9.44 17.43
N ILE A 6 7.47 -9.37 16.67
CA ILE A 6 7.53 -9.88 15.31
C ILE A 6 7.27 -11.39 15.27
N GLU A 7 7.85 -12.15 16.21
CA GLU A 7 7.63 -13.59 16.31
C GLU A 7 6.17 -13.96 16.61
N ARG A 8 5.57 -13.28 17.59
CA ARG A 8 4.15 -13.48 17.94
C ARG A 8 3.22 -13.15 16.78
N SER A 9 3.50 -12.08 16.06
CA SER A 9 2.74 -11.69 14.87
C SER A 9 2.84 -12.77 13.78
N ALA A 10 4.05 -13.21 13.46
CA ALA A 10 4.27 -14.25 12.47
C ALA A 10 3.58 -15.58 12.84
N GLU A 11 3.68 -16.02 14.10
CA GLU A 11 3.01 -17.23 14.58
C GLU A 11 1.48 -17.10 14.56
N ALA A 12 0.94 -15.92 14.88
CA ALA A 12 -0.50 -15.67 14.77
C ALA A 12 -0.98 -15.79 13.32
N LEU A 13 -0.22 -15.23 12.38
CA LEU A 13 -0.55 -15.29 10.95
C LEU A 13 -0.47 -16.73 10.40
N LYS A 14 0.53 -17.51 10.80
CA LYS A 14 0.65 -18.93 10.44
C LYS A 14 -0.55 -19.77 10.88
N ARG A 15 -1.16 -19.46 12.01
CA ARG A 15 -2.38 -20.15 12.47
C ARG A 15 -3.58 -19.94 11.56
N CYS A 16 -3.54 -18.91 10.70
CA CYS A 16 -4.61 -18.60 9.75
C CYS A 16 -4.41 -19.25 8.38
N VAL A 17 -3.29 -19.95 8.13
CA VAL A 17 -2.94 -20.54 6.82
C VAL A 17 -4.07 -21.40 6.26
N SER A 18 -4.57 -22.35 7.06
CA SER A 18 -5.64 -23.25 6.62
C SER A 18 -6.93 -22.50 6.25
N PHE A 19 -7.22 -21.40 6.92
CA PHE A 19 -8.35 -20.54 6.56
C PHE A 19 -8.14 -19.89 5.19
N PHE A 20 -6.96 -19.34 4.94
CA PHE A 20 -6.63 -18.71 3.65
C PHE A 20 -6.69 -19.71 2.50
N GLU A 21 -6.11 -20.91 2.69
CA GLU A 21 -6.13 -21.98 1.70
C GLU A 21 -7.55 -22.47 1.39
N ASN A 22 -8.37 -22.65 2.41
CA ASN A 22 -9.74 -23.14 2.25
C ASN A 22 -10.70 -22.11 1.65
N THR A 23 -10.45 -20.82 1.83
CA THR A 23 -11.33 -19.73 1.35
C THR A 23 -10.84 -19.07 0.05
N GLY A 24 -9.58 -19.32 -0.35
CA GLY A 24 -8.94 -18.63 -1.47
C GLY A 24 -8.57 -17.17 -1.19
N VAL A 25 -8.74 -16.69 0.05
CA VAL A 25 -8.29 -15.36 0.47
C VAL A 25 -6.77 -15.31 0.48
N LYS A 26 -6.20 -14.27 -0.12
CA LYS A 26 -4.75 -14.05 -0.15
C LYS A 26 -4.40 -12.84 0.73
N PRO A 27 -3.76 -13.05 1.89
CA PRO A 27 -3.31 -11.95 2.72
C PRO A 27 -2.11 -11.24 2.07
N ALA A 28 -2.05 -9.92 2.21
CA ALA A 28 -0.91 -9.12 1.81
C ALA A 28 -0.39 -8.31 3.00
N ILE A 29 0.93 -8.25 3.15
CA ILE A 29 1.57 -7.46 4.20
C ILE A 29 1.71 -6.03 3.71
N GLU A 30 1.26 -5.08 4.52
CA GLU A 30 1.39 -3.66 4.23
C GLU A 30 2.41 -3.00 5.17
N PRO A 31 3.53 -2.48 4.64
CA PRO A 31 4.40 -1.61 5.39
C PRO A 31 3.72 -0.27 5.65
N ILE A 32 3.58 0.10 6.92
CA ILE A 32 2.88 1.31 7.33
C ILE A 32 3.84 2.17 8.17
N ARG A 33 3.83 3.49 7.97
CA ARG A 33 4.72 4.41 8.68
C ARG A 33 4.66 4.23 10.21
N SER A 34 5.78 4.46 10.88
CA SER A 34 5.95 4.22 12.32
C SER A 34 5.08 5.08 13.23
N ALA A 35 4.46 6.14 12.70
CA ALA A 35 3.49 6.94 13.45
C ALA A 35 2.14 6.21 13.67
N GLU A 36 1.86 5.17 12.89
CA GLU A 36 0.55 4.49 12.91
C GLU A 36 0.63 3.06 13.43
N VAL A 37 1.74 2.37 13.17
CA VAL A 37 1.94 0.97 13.59
C VAL A 37 3.30 0.77 14.23
N SER A 38 3.44 -0.30 15.00
CA SER A 38 4.69 -0.65 15.69
C SER A 38 5.56 -1.65 14.92
N LEU A 39 5.02 -2.33 13.90
CA LEU A 39 5.72 -3.36 13.14
C LEU A 39 5.69 -3.02 11.64
N ILE A 40 6.77 -3.34 10.94
CA ILE A 40 6.87 -3.35 9.47
C ILE A 40 6.58 -1.98 8.86
N HIS A 41 7.63 -1.18 8.72
CA HIS A 41 7.54 0.19 8.22
C HIS A 41 8.11 0.36 6.80
N THR A 42 8.89 -0.63 6.33
CA THR A 42 9.56 -0.60 5.04
C THR A 42 9.33 -1.88 4.26
N VAL A 43 9.55 -1.82 2.95
CA VAL A 43 9.51 -3.01 2.08
C VAL A 43 10.57 -4.04 2.50
N ASP A 44 11.76 -3.60 2.91
CA ASP A 44 12.80 -4.50 3.41
C ASP A 44 12.35 -5.26 4.67
N GLU A 45 11.65 -4.58 5.57
CA GLU A 45 11.08 -5.23 6.76
C GLU A 45 9.96 -6.20 6.41
N ALA A 46 9.08 -5.83 5.44
CA ALA A 46 8.04 -6.73 4.96
C ALA A 46 8.62 -7.98 4.31
N LEU A 47 9.66 -7.85 3.48
CA LEU A 47 10.33 -8.99 2.87
C LEU A 47 10.93 -9.94 3.91
N LYS A 48 11.64 -9.40 4.92
CA LYS A 48 12.17 -10.18 6.04
C LYS A 48 11.07 -10.84 6.87
N TYR A 49 9.95 -10.14 7.05
CA TYR A 49 8.80 -10.69 7.75
C TYR A 49 8.17 -11.86 6.98
N LEU A 50 8.00 -11.73 5.66
CA LEU A 50 7.51 -12.83 4.81
C LEU A 50 8.45 -14.04 4.82
N GLU A 51 9.78 -13.81 4.81
CA GLU A 51 10.77 -14.88 5.00
C GLU A 51 10.63 -15.59 6.35
N LYS A 52 10.34 -14.84 7.43
CA LYS A 52 10.11 -15.39 8.76
C LYS A 52 8.78 -16.15 8.85
N VAL A 53 7.74 -15.67 8.22
CA VAL A 53 6.46 -16.37 8.10
C VAL A 53 6.65 -17.68 7.32
N ASN A 54 7.37 -17.64 6.20
CA ASN A 54 7.74 -18.77 5.36
C ASN A 54 6.56 -19.68 4.98
N GLU A 55 5.44 -19.08 4.58
CA GLU A 55 4.23 -19.78 4.12
C GLU A 55 3.88 -19.34 2.70
N PRO A 56 3.77 -20.28 1.74
CA PRO A 56 3.48 -19.93 0.33
C PRO A 56 2.18 -19.17 0.12
N SER A 57 1.15 -19.44 0.94
CA SER A 57 -0.13 -18.75 0.91
C SER A 57 -0.07 -17.31 1.47
N ILE A 58 1.04 -16.95 2.12
CA ILE A 58 1.28 -15.64 2.74
C ILE A 58 2.58 -15.08 2.16
N ASN A 59 2.55 -14.61 0.93
CA ASN A 59 3.76 -14.14 0.23
C ASN A 59 3.51 -12.89 -0.61
N SER A 60 2.52 -12.09 -0.23
CA SER A 60 2.11 -10.90 -0.98
C SER A 60 2.34 -9.62 -0.17
N ILE A 61 2.55 -8.53 -0.89
CA ILE A 61 2.71 -7.18 -0.35
C ILE A 61 1.60 -6.29 -0.92
N ASN A 62 0.97 -5.52 -0.05
CA ASN A 62 0.24 -4.33 -0.40
C ASN A 62 1.20 -3.14 -0.22
N GLY A 63 1.54 -2.43 -1.29
CA GLY A 63 2.31 -1.20 -1.19
C GLY A 63 1.37 -0.02 -0.96
N ASP A 64 1.80 0.97 -0.19
CA ASP A 64 1.14 2.28 -0.11
C ASP A 64 2.18 3.38 -0.27
N ILE A 65 2.05 4.18 -1.35
CA ILE A 65 3.04 5.20 -1.67
C ILE A 65 3.09 6.33 -0.64
N TYR A 66 1.99 6.59 0.07
CA TYR A 66 1.98 7.55 1.17
C TYR A 66 2.83 7.07 2.36
N HIS A 67 2.73 5.79 2.72
CA HIS A 67 3.56 5.22 3.77
C HIS A 67 5.02 5.09 3.33
N MET A 68 5.28 4.72 2.07
CA MET A 68 6.62 4.68 1.49
C MET A 68 7.33 6.03 1.53
N LEU A 69 6.60 7.14 1.33
CA LEU A 69 7.18 8.49 1.39
C LEU A 69 7.91 8.77 2.72
N ASN A 70 7.45 8.17 3.81
CA ASN A 70 8.02 8.37 5.15
C ASN A 70 9.04 7.29 5.55
N GLY A 71 8.92 6.10 5.01
CA GLY A 71 9.72 4.94 5.41
C GLY A 71 10.84 4.58 4.43
N GLU A 72 10.71 4.97 3.17
CA GLU A 72 11.62 4.57 2.09
C GLU A 72 12.48 5.73 1.59
N ARG A 73 13.64 5.39 1.07
CA ARG A 73 14.53 6.37 0.46
C ARG A 73 13.97 6.93 -0.86
N ASN A 74 13.29 6.08 -1.62
CA ASN A 74 12.68 6.41 -2.90
C ASN A 74 11.47 5.50 -3.14
N VAL A 75 10.32 6.08 -3.46
CA VAL A 75 9.06 5.36 -3.67
C VAL A 75 9.14 4.39 -4.85
N GLY A 76 9.71 4.83 -5.98
CA GLY A 76 9.86 3.98 -7.16
C GLY A 76 10.77 2.77 -6.90
N GLU A 77 11.91 2.97 -6.22
CA GLU A 77 12.80 1.87 -5.82
C GLU A 77 12.11 0.89 -4.86
N ALA A 78 11.31 1.39 -3.92
CA ALA A 78 10.54 0.57 -2.99
C ALA A 78 9.51 -0.30 -3.73
N ILE A 79 8.77 0.28 -4.67
CA ILE A 79 7.83 -0.45 -5.52
C ILE A 79 8.56 -1.56 -6.31
N LEU A 80 9.66 -1.23 -6.98
CA LEU A 80 10.46 -2.21 -7.73
C LEU A 80 10.99 -3.33 -6.84
N LYS A 81 11.38 -3.03 -5.60
CA LYS A 81 11.86 -4.01 -4.62
C LYS A 81 10.78 -5.00 -4.20
N CYS A 82 9.51 -4.62 -4.16
CA CYS A 82 8.42 -5.56 -3.91
C CYS A 82 8.37 -6.68 -4.96
N GLY A 83 8.73 -6.36 -6.22
CA GLY A 83 8.75 -7.30 -7.33
C GLY A 83 7.40 -7.99 -7.53
N GLU A 84 7.42 -9.29 -7.79
CA GLU A 84 6.20 -10.07 -8.04
C GLU A 84 5.30 -10.25 -6.80
N ARG A 85 5.80 -9.91 -5.61
CA ARG A 85 4.99 -9.94 -4.37
C ARG A 85 4.02 -8.78 -4.28
N LEU A 86 4.21 -7.70 -5.05
CA LEU A 86 3.27 -6.58 -5.08
C LEU A 86 1.96 -7.01 -5.76
N VAL A 87 0.89 -7.12 -5.01
CA VAL A 87 -0.43 -7.53 -5.52
C VAL A 87 -1.44 -6.41 -5.52
N ASN A 88 -1.26 -5.43 -4.65
CA ASN A 88 -2.04 -4.21 -4.61
C ASN A 88 -1.10 -3.02 -4.33
N LEU A 89 -1.44 -1.85 -4.88
CA LEU A 89 -0.75 -0.60 -4.62
C LEU A 89 -1.79 0.47 -4.26
N HIS A 90 -1.73 0.93 -3.01
CA HIS A 90 -2.50 2.07 -2.56
C HIS A 90 -1.87 3.37 -3.05
N ILE A 91 -2.69 4.24 -3.59
CA ILE A 91 -2.29 5.55 -4.10
C ILE A 91 -3.08 6.66 -3.39
N ALA A 92 -2.36 7.52 -2.71
CA ALA A 92 -2.78 8.82 -2.23
C ALA A 92 -1.58 9.77 -2.33
N ASP A 93 -1.78 11.07 -2.29
CA ASP A 93 -0.65 12.01 -2.31
C ASP A 93 -0.05 12.22 -0.91
N SER A 94 1.04 12.97 -0.83
CA SER A 94 1.83 13.23 0.39
C SER A 94 1.05 13.84 1.55
N ASN A 95 -0.08 14.45 1.24
CA ASN A 95 -1.02 15.06 2.20
C ASN A 95 -2.31 14.24 2.39
N ARG A 96 -2.33 12.98 1.93
CA ARG A 96 -3.51 12.07 1.93
C ARG A 96 -4.68 12.59 1.08
N ASP A 97 -4.48 13.58 0.21
CA ASP A 97 -5.46 13.99 -0.80
C ASP A 97 -5.37 13.08 -2.04
N ALA A 98 -6.21 13.34 -3.02
CA ALA A 98 -6.14 12.70 -4.33
C ALA A 98 -4.74 12.89 -4.95
N PRO A 99 -4.21 11.90 -5.69
CA PRO A 99 -2.92 12.03 -6.36
C PRO A 99 -2.88 13.27 -7.26
N GLY A 100 -1.71 13.93 -7.30
CA GLY A 100 -1.51 15.21 -8.00
C GLY A 100 -1.88 16.45 -7.17
N LYS A 101 -2.34 16.27 -5.93
CA LYS A 101 -2.62 17.37 -5.00
C LYS A 101 -1.50 17.59 -3.95
N GLY A 102 -0.45 16.80 -3.98
CA GLY A 102 0.69 16.88 -3.07
C GLY A 102 2.03 16.87 -3.81
N GLN A 103 3.00 16.11 -3.30
CA GLN A 103 4.40 16.16 -3.76
C GLN A 103 4.94 14.80 -4.23
N ILE A 104 4.13 13.74 -4.26
CA ILE A 104 4.59 12.44 -4.74
C ILE A 104 4.71 12.45 -6.25
N ASP A 105 5.83 11.96 -6.75
CA ASP A 105 6.03 11.71 -8.18
C ASP A 105 5.22 10.47 -8.60
N ILE A 106 3.97 10.73 -9.00
CA ILE A 106 3.01 9.69 -9.41
C ILE A 106 3.46 8.99 -10.69
N ASP A 107 4.14 9.68 -11.60
CA ASP A 107 4.64 9.10 -12.84
C ASP A 107 5.67 8.01 -12.55
N THR A 108 6.63 8.31 -11.69
CA THR A 108 7.61 7.32 -11.23
C THR A 108 6.94 6.14 -10.54
N ALA A 109 5.90 6.37 -9.73
CA ALA A 109 5.15 5.30 -9.08
C ALA A 109 4.42 4.41 -10.10
N ILE A 110 3.76 4.99 -11.11
CA ILE A 110 3.07 4.25 -12.18
C ILE A 110 4.08 3.41 -12.99
N MET A 111 5.19 4.00 -13.43
CA MET A 111 6.23 3.29 -14.18
C MET A 111 6.80 2.11 -13.39
N ALA A 112 7.15 2.34 -12.12
CA ALA A 112 7.66 1.30 -11.24
C ALA A 112 6.64 0.18 -11.02
N ALA A 113 5.37 0.52 -10.79
CA ALA A 113 4.28 -0.45 -10.66
C ALA A 113 4.14 -1.33 -11.91
N TYR A 114 4.21 -0.76 -13.11
CA TYR A 114 4.11 -1.54 -14.34
C TYR A 114 5.32 -2.44 -14.59
N LEU A 115 6.50 -1.99 -14.20
CA LEU A 115 7.71 -2.82 -14.26
C LEU A 115 7.62 -4.04 -13.31
N THR A 116 6.88 -3.95 -12.21
CA THR A 116 6.59 -5.09 -11.34
C THR A 116 5.42 -5.96 -11.83
N GLY A 117 4.75 -5.54 -12.90
CA GLY A 117 3.64 -6.28 -13.50
C GLY A 117 2.27 -5.97 -12.89
N MET A 118 2.07 -4.78 -12.30
CA MET A 118 0.76 -4.36 -11.75
C MET A 118 -0.33 -4.21 -12.82
N ASN A 119 0.03 -4.19 -14.10
CA ASN A 119 -0.90 -4.22 -15.23
C ASN A 119 -1.39 -5.63 -15.60
N LYS A 120 -1.01 -6.67 -14.84
CA LYS A 120 -1.46 -8.05 -15.06
C LYS A 120 -2.76 -8.33 -14.31
N GLU A 121 -3.51 -9.33 -14.79
CA GLU A 121 -4.73 -9.81 -14.14
C GLU A 121 -4.46 -10.26 -12.69
N GLY A 122 -5.42 -9.97 -11.80
CA GLY A 122 -5.33 -10.31 -10.39
C GLY A 122 -4.47 -9.38 -9.53
N ARG A 123 -4.04 -8.24 -10.10
CA ARG A 123 -3.34 -7.17 -9.38
C ARG A 123 -4.15 -5.88 -9.42
N PHE A 124 -4.05 -5.06 -8.39
CA PHE A 124 -4.92 -3.91 -8.20
C PHE A 124 -4.12 -2.65 -7.89
N ILE A 125 -4.60 -1.53 -8.41
CA ILE A 125 -4.22 -0.19 -7.96
C ILE A 125 -5.46 0.40 -7.31
N THR A 126 -5.34 0.78 -6.04
CA THR A 126 -6.45 1.24 -5.21
C THR A 126 -6.19 2.66 -4.75
N PHE A 127 -7.15 3.56 -4.96
CA PHE A 127 -7.04 4.92 -4.44
C PHE A 127 -7.50 4.97 -2.98
N GLU A 128 -6.67 5.53 -2.13
CA GLU A 128 -6.91 5.65 -0.69
C GLU A 128 -6.69 7.09 -0.17
N PRO A 129 -7.28 8.11 -0.80
CA PRO A 129 -7.22 9.45 -0.24
C PRO A 129 -8.15 9.53 0.97
N LEU A 130 -7.65 10.17 2.05
CA LEU A 130 -8.41 10.43 3.28
C LEU A 130 -8.71 11.93 3.46
N GLY A 131 -8.24 12.76 2.52
CA GLY A 131 -8.42 14.20 2.50
C GLY A 131 -7.23 14.97 3.10
N PRO A 132 -7.05 16.22 2.66
CA PRO A 132 -5.91 17.06 2.99
C PRO A 132 -6.08 17.73 4.37
N TYR A 133 -6.23 16.93 5.41
CA TYR A 133 -6.35 17.40 6.78
C TYR A 133 -5.05 17.20 7.55
N PRO A 134 -4.77 18.00 8.59
CA PRO A 134 -3.61 17.80 9.46
C PRO A 134 -3.56 16.40 10.07
N ASP A 135 -4.73 15.86 10.41
CA ASP A 135 -4.93 14.44 10.77
C ASP A 135 -5.60 13.73 9.58
N PRO A 136 -4.95 12.77 8.93
CA PRO A 136 -5.51 12.05 7.79
C PRO A 136 -6.78 11.25 8.13
N TYR A 137 -7.03 10.99 9.42
CA TYR A 137 -8.19 10.23 9.89
C TYR A 137 -9.39 11.10 10.28
N VAL A 138 -9.33 12.42 10.08
CA VAL A 138 -10.46 13.32 10.40
C VAL A 138 -11.74 12.88 9.69
N LEU A 139 -11.66 12.48 8.42
CA LEU A 139 -12.84 12.03 7.68
C LEU A 139 -13.43 10.73 8.24
N SER A 140 -12.61 9.82 8.76
CA SER A 140 -13.08 8.55 9.34
C SER A 140 -13.82 8.74 10.67
N THR A 141 -13.54 9.85 11.37
CA THR A 141 -14.15 10.20 12.67
C THR A 141 -15.23 11.27 12.57
N SER A 142 -15.37 11.91 11.42
CA SER A 142 -16.38 12.94 11.14
C SER A 142 -17.64 12.34 10.52
N PRO A 143 -18.79 13.04 10.59
CA PRO A 143 -19.95 12.65 9.80
C PRO A 143 -19.56 12.55 8.33
N CYS A 144 -19.96 11.44 7.68
CA CYS A 144 -19.61 11.18 6.29
C CYS A 144 -20.10 12.34 5.39
N ASN A 145 -19.16 13.01 4.74
CA ASN A 145 -19.45 13.98 3.70
C ASN A 145 -19.29 13.31 2.33
N VAL A 146 -20.39 12.80 1.81
CA VAL A 146 -20.44 12.07 0.53
C VAL A 146 -19.85 12.88 -0.61
N GLU A 147 -20.14 14.18 -0.68
CA GLU A 147 -19.63 15.05 -1.74
C GLU A 147 -18.09 15.17 -1.72
N VAL A 148 -17.50 15.21 -0.53
CA VAL A 148 -16.04 15.21 -0.39
C VAL A 148 -15.46 13.87 -0.82
N MET A 149 -16.07 12.76 -0.40
CA MET A 149 -15.60 11.42 -0.77
C MET A 149 -15.73 11.17 -2.28
N ASP A 150 -16.86 11.52 -2.88
CA ASP A 150 -17.07 11.41 -4.33
C ASP A 150 -16.04 12.23 -5.12
N ARG A 151 -15.74 13.45 -4.66
CA ARG A 151 -14.71 14.28 -5.28
C ARG A 151 -13.33 13.66 -5.18
N LEU A 152 -12.94 13.14 -4.00
CA LEU A 152 -11.65 12.49 -3.82
C LEU A 152 -11.47 11.29 -4.75
N VAL A 153 -12.50 10.46 -4.87
CA VAL A 153 -12.48 9.31 -5.79
C VAL A 153 -12.39 9.76 -7.24
N LYS A 154 -13.23 10.72 -7.64
CA LYS A 154 -13.24 11.26 -9.00
C LYS A 154 -11.89 11.84 -9.39
N ASP A 155 -11.37 12.78 -8.57
CA ASP A 155 -10.07 13.44 -8.83
C ASP A 155 -8.94 12.42 -8.92
N SER A 156 -8.94 11.39 -8.07
CA SER A 156 -7.95 10.33 -8.08
C SER A 156 -7.95 9.54 -9.40
N VAL A 157 -9.13 9.09 -9.82
CA VAL A 157 -9.27 8.28 -11.06
C VAL A 157 -8.92 9.11 -12.30
N GLU A 158 -9.41 10.35 -12.39
CA GLU A 158 -9.18 11.22 -13.54
C GLU A 158 -7.68 11.54 -13.67
N TYR A 159 -7.04 11.98 -12.59
CA TYR A 159 -5.61 12.29 -12.60
C TYR A 159 -4.75 11.05 -12.91
N PHE A 160 -5.02 9.93 -12.28
CA PHE A 160 -4.26 8.69 -12.53
C PHE A 160 -4.34 8.27 -14.00
N ARG A 161 -5.52 8.30 -14.62
CA ARG A 161 -5.69 7.94 -16.02
C ARG A 161 -4.93 8.88 -16.96
N GLU A 162 -4.98 10.18 -16.69
CA GLU A 162 -4.20 11.17 -17.45
C GLU A 162 -2.70 10.87 -17.39
N ARG A 163 -2.17 10.60 -16.17
CA ARG A 163 -0.75 10.27 -16.00
C ARG A 163 -0.38 8.94 -16.62
N GLU A 164 -1.26 7.95 -16.49
CA GLU A 164 -1.08 6.63 -17.10
C GLU A 164 -0.93 6.72 -18.63
N GLU A 165 -1.72 7.54 -19.30
CA GLU A 165 -1.62 7.77 -20.75
C GLU A 165 -0.27 8.42 -21.15
N ILE A 166 0.28 9.27 -20.29
CA ILE A 166 1.54 9.98 -20.57
C ILE A 166 2.76 9.06 -20.38
N VAL A 167 2.73 8.17 -19.40
CA VAL A 167 3.89 7.32 -19.04
C VAL A 167 3.91 5.96 -19.73
N ARG A 168 2.85 5.59 -20.42
CA ARG A 168 2.79 4.39 -21.28
C ARG A 168 3.52 4.59 -22.59
#